data_6a65242e888f62cef6686c4b1f05ae27
#
_entry.id   6a65242e888f62cef6686c4b1f05ae27
#
_cell.length_a   1.000
_cell.length_b   1.000
_cell.length_c   1.000
_cell.angle_alpha   90.00
_cell.angle_beta   90.00
_cell.angle_gamma   90.00
#
_symmetry.space_group_name_H-M   'P 1'
#
loop_
_entity.id
_entity.type
_entity.pdbx_description
1 polymer ?
#
loop_
_entity_poly.entity_id
_entity_poly.type
_entity_poly.pdbx_seq_one_letter_code
_entity_poly.pdbx_strand_id
1 'polypeptide(L)'
;MDKSSSADKPFVISKQLVWEAYKQVKINKGGAGVDGQSIVDFETNLRDDLYKIWNRMSSGTYFPPPVLAVEIPKAHGRGTRTLGVPTVADRVAQTVAALTLRARTESIFHGDSYGYRPRRSALDAVATCRKRCFAQAWVIDVDVAAFFDSVPWDLVVQAVAANITTEQRWVLLYVKRWLQAPLVAPDGTVQQRDRGTPQGSAVSPVLANLFMHYAFDLWLAREFRQWSSSGTPTMPWCTASPSGRHEKCWPRSR
;
A
#
# COMPACT_ATOMS: atom_id res chain seq x y z
N MET A 1 -9.63 -38.22 -7.43
CA MET A 1 -8.46 -38.46 -6.61
C MET A 1 -7.25 -38.02 -7.42
N ASP A 2 -6.79 -36.81 -7.27
CA ASP A 2 -5.55 -36.44 -7.93
C ASP A 2 -4.73 -35.59 -6.96
N LYS A 3 -3.73 -36.28 -6.34
CA LYS A 3 -2.66 -35.68 -5.58
C LYS A 3 -1.60 -35.17 -6.58
N SER A 4 -1.99 -34.35 -7.57
CA SER A 4 -1.00 -33.74 -8.43
C SER A 4 -0.35 -32.57 -7.71
N SER A 5 0.78 -32.88 -7.14
CA SER A 5 2.04 -32.15 -7.10
C SER A 5 2.00 -30.68 -6.72
N SER A 6 1.99 -30.40 -5.41
CA SER A 6 2.52 -29.15 -4.89
C SER A 6 4.07 -29.09 -4.98
N ALA A 7 4.71 -30.14 -5.50
CA ALA A 7 6.16 -30.33 -5.51
C ALA A 7 6.92 -29.56 -6.63
N ASP A 8 6.23 -29.06 -7.66
CA ASP A 8 6.89 -28.48 -8.83
C ASP A 8 6.77 -26.95 -8.95
N LYS A 9 6.24 -26.25 -7.95
CA LYS A 9 6.08 -24.79 -8.03
C LYS A 9 7.23 -24.08 -7.35
N PRO A 10 7.86 -23.10 -8.01
CA PRO A 10 9.02 -22.39 -7.47
C PRO A 10 8.69 -21.55 -6.23
N PHE A 11 7.39 -21.28 -5.97
CA PHE A 11 6.95 -20.47 -4.85
C PHE A 11 5.88 -21.16 -4.02
N VAL A 12 6.09 -21.17 -2.72
CA VAL A 12 5.13 -21.71 -1.74
C VAL A 12 4.18 -20.60 -1.32
N ILE A 13 2.98 -20.57 -1.90
CA ILE A 13 1.89 -19.67 -1.54
C ILE A 13 0.70 -20.52 -1.12
N SER A 14 0.17 -20.30 0.10
CA SER A 14 -0.95 -21.09 0.57
C SER A 14 -2.25 -20.64 -0.10
N LYS A 15 -3.12 -21.60 -0.46
CA LYS A 15 -4.46 -21.31 -0.98
C LYS A 15 -5.30 -20.57 0.05
N GLN A 16 -5.09 -20.83 1.34
CA GLN A 16 -5.75 -20.14 2.42
C GLN A 16 -5.41 -18.63 2.42
N LEU A 17 -4.16 -18.27 2.16
CA LEU A 17 -3.75 -16.85 2.06
C LEU A 17 -4.46 -16.13 0.89
N VAL A 18 -4.65 -16.82 -0.25
CA VAL A 18 -5.42 -16.26 -1.39
C VAL A 18 -6.88 -16.07 -1.02
N TRP A 19 -7.48 -17.01 -0.29
CA TRP A 19 -8.83 -16.88 0.23
C TRP A 19 -8.99 -15.71 1.21
N GLU A 20 -8.05 -15.54 2.14
CA GLU A 20 -8.05 -14.41 3.07
C GLU A 20 -7.90 -13.06 2.34
N ALA A 21 -7.04 -13.01 1.32
CA ALA A 21 -6.88 -11.84 0.47
C ALA A 21 -8.18 -11.48 -0.27
N TYR A 22 -8.87 -12.46 -0.85
CA TYR A 22 -10.16 -12.25 -1.48
C TYR A 22 -11.19 -11.68 -0.49
N LYS A 23 -11.30 -12.23 0.71
CA LYS A 23 -12.24 -11.71 1.72
C LYS A 23 -11.99 -10.22 2.03
N GLN A 24 -10.74 -9.80 2.12
CA GLN A 24 -10.41 -8.38 2.32
C GLN A 24 -10.80 -7.53 1.11
N VAL A 25 -10.55 -8.00 -0.12
CA VAL A 25 -10.97 -7.30 -1.34
C VAL A 25 -12.48 -7.14 -1.39
N LYS A 26 -13.23 -8.18 -1.02
CA LYS A 26 -14.71 -8.15 -0.97
C LYS A 26 -15.22 -7.12 0.04
N ILE A 27 -14.65 -7.08 1.25
CA ILE A 27 -15.04 -6.12 2.31
C ILE A 27 -14.75 -4.68 1.87
N ASN A 28 -13.60 -4.45 1.25
CA ASN A 28 -13.18 -3.12 0.80
C ASN A 28 -13.99 -2.61 -0.40
N LYS A 29 -14.76 -3.48 -1.06
CA LYS A 29 -15.53 -3.14 -2.26
C LYS A 29 -14.63 -2.55 -3.35
N GLY A 30 -15.14 -1.70 -4.18
CA GLY A 30 -14.39 -1.02 -5.23
C GLY A 30 -14.89 -1.38 -6.63
N GLY A 31 -14.63 -0.47 -7.58
CA GLY A 31 -15.06 -0.61 -8.98
C GLY A 31 -14.34 -1.71 -9.75
N ALA A 32 -14.82 -1.99 -10.96
CA ALA A 32 -14.13 -2.83 -11.92
C ALA A 32 -12.85 -2.17 -12.44
N GLY A 33 -11.85 -2.98 -12.82
CA GLY A 33 -10.64 -2.51 -13.50
C GLY A 33 -10.84 -2.44 -15.01
N VAL A 34 -9.73 -2.54 -15.76
CA VAL A 34 -9.73 -2.49 -17.24
C VAL A 34 -10.51 -3.62 -17.89
N ASP A 35 -10.76 -4.73 -17.18
CA ASP A 35 -11.54 -5.88 -17.65
C ASP A 35 -13.05 -5.70 -17.51
N GLY A 36 -13.51 -4.63 -16.87
CA GLY A 36 -14.92 -4.38 -16.60
C GLY A 36 -15.55 -5.35 -15.58
N GLN A 37 -14.80 -6.32 -15.04
CA GLN A 37 -15.33 -7.32 -14.12
C GLN A 37 -15.56 -6.73 -12.73
N SER A 38 -16.82 -6.75 -12.27
CA SER A 38 -17.18 -6.38 -10.90
C SER A 38 -16.83 -7.50 -9.90
N ILE A 39 -16.90 -7.20 -8.59
CA ILE A 39 -16.74 -8.24 -7.56
C ILE A 39 -17.84 -9.30 -7.67
N VAL A 40 -19.07 -8.91 -8.02
CA VAL A 40 -20.19 -9.84 -8.19
C VAL A 40 -19.93 -10.78 -9.38
N ASP A 41 -19.43 -10.25 -10.50
CA ASP A 41 -19.08 -11.07 -11.66
C ASP A 41 -17.92 -12.02 -11.34
N PHE A 42 -16.91 -11.57 -10.59
CA PHE A 42 -15.83 -12.41 -10.13
C PHE A 42 -16.31 -13.55 -9.24
N GLU A 43 -17.33 -13.33 -8.41
CA GLU A 43 -17.93 -14.33 -7.54
C GLU A 43 -18.67 -15.45 -8.29
N THR A 44 -19.09 -15.23 -9.52
CA THR A 44 -19.76 -16.28 -10.31
C THR A 44 -18.86 -17.48 -10.60
N ASN A 45 -17.55 -17.26 -10.74
CA ASN A 45 -16.53 -18.29 -10.97
C ASN A 45 -15.45 -18.31 -9.88
N LEU A 46 -15.81 -17.92 -8.68
CA LEU A 46 -14.88 -17.63 -7.57
C LEU A 46 -13.80 -18.69 -7.35
N ARG A 47 -14.20 -19.97 -7.31
CA ARG A 47 -13.27 -21.08 -7.05
C ARG A 47 -12.19 -21.17 -8.12
N ASP A 48 -12.59 -21.09 -9.36
CA ASP A 48 -11.69 -21.23 -10.50
C ASP A 48 -10.79 -19.99 -10.66
N ASP A 49 -11.32 -18.82 -10.43
CA ASP A 49 -10.56 -17.58 -10.52
C ASP A 49 -9.54 -17.46 -9.37
N LEU A 50 -9.89 -17.82 -8.15
CA LEU A 50 -8.92 -17.91 -7.06
C LEU A 50 -7.86 -19.01 -7.31
N TYR A 51 -8.25 -20.15 -7.90
CA TYR A 51 -7.30 -21.18 -8.28
C TYR A 51 -6.33 -20.68 -9.36
N LYS A 52 -6.80 -19.96 -10.38
CA LYS A 52 -5.96 -19.36 -11.42
C LYS A 52 -4.95 -18.37 -10.82
N ILE A 53 -5.39 -17.50 -9.91
CA ILE A 53 -4.50 -16.55 -9.21
C ILE A 53 -3.43 -17.30 -8.44
N TRP A 54 -3.83 -18.22 -7.57
CA TRP A 54 -2.91 -19.03 -6.80
C TRP A 54 -1.92 -19.80 -7.68
N ASN A 55 -2.41 -20.44 -8.74
CA ASN A 55 -1.61 -21.25 -9.64
C ASN A 55 -0.54 -20.41 -10.34
N ARG A 56 -0.94 -19.27 -10.92
CA ARG A 56 -0.03 -18.35 -11.63
C ARG A 56 0.97 -17.69 -10.69
N MET A 57 0.55 -17.30 -9.50
CA MET A 57 1.46 -16.73 -8.51
C MET A 57 2.47 -17.77 -8.02
N SER A 58 2.05 -18.98 -7.72
CA SER A 58 2.93 -20.05 -7.24
C SER A 58 3.90 -20.54 -8.31
N SER A 59 3.54 -20.45 -9.60
CA SER A 59 4.42 -20.81 -10.72
C SER A 59 5.31 -19.67 -11.23
N GLY A 60 5.18 -18.46 -10.69
CA GLY A 60 5.94 -17.30 -11.17
C GLY A 60 5.42 -16.69 -12.47
N THR A 61 4.28 -17.17 -12.99
CA THR A 61 3.71 -16.76 -14.29
C THR A 61 2.59 -15.75 -14.18
N TYR A 62 2.36 -15.18 -12.99
CA TYR A 62 1.40 -14.10 -12.84
C TYR A 62 1.98 -12.79 -13.39
N PHE A 63 1.30 -12.20 -14.36
CA PHE A 63 1.58 -10.86 -14.88
C PHE A 63 0.35 -9.98 -14.62
N PRO A 64 0.54 -8.82 -13.95
CA PRO A 64 -0.57 -7.92 -13.70
C PRO A 64 -1.09 -7.31 -15.00
N PRO A 65 -2.40 -7.19 -15.17
CA PRO A 65 -2.97 -6.40 -16.24
C PRO A 65 -2.67 -4.91 -16.04
N PRO A 66 -2.87 -4.08 -17.07
CA PRO A 66 -2.84 -2.62 -16.91
C PRO A 66 -3.82 -2.15 -15.83
N VAL A 67 -3.52 -1.01 -15.21
CA VAL A 67 -4.35 -0.41 -14.17
C VAL A 67 -5.21 0.68 -14.79
N LEU A 68 -6.53 0.64 -14.57
CA LEU A 68 -7.46 1.67 -15.07
C LEU A 68 -7.23 2.99 -14.33
N ALA A 69 -6.92 4.04 -15.06
CA ALA A 69 -6.78 5.40 -14.52
C ALA A 69 -8.16 6.07 -14.47
N VAL A 70 -8.58 6.50 -13.28
CA VAL A 70 -9.84 7.21 -13.07
C VAL A 70 -9.55 8.54 -12.40
N GLU A 71 -9.96 9.63 -13.02
CA GLU A 71 -9.83 10.94 -12.41
C GLU A 71 -10.97 11.21 -11.43
N ILE A 72 -10.60 11.61 -10.23
CA ILE A 72 -11.56 11.99 -9.19
C ILE A 72 -11.28 13.42 -8.71
N PRO A 73 -12.31 14.24 -8.48
CA PRO A 73 -12.14 15.59 -7.95
C PRO A 73 -11.45 15.58 -6.58
N LYS A 74 -10.59 16.55 -6.32
CA LYS A 74 -10.02 16.77 -4.98
C LYS A 74 -11.09 17.34 -4.05
N ALA A 75 -11.22 16.79 -2.85
CA ALA A 75 -12.28 17.15 -1.89
C ALA A 75 -12.24 18.63 -1.45
N HIS A 76 -11.07 19.26 -1.41
CA HIS A 76 -10.88 20.62 -0.88
C HIS A 76 -9.99 21.50 -1.76
N GLY A 77 -10.04 21.36 -3.09
CA GLY A 77 -9.21 22.16 -3.98
C GLY A 77 -9.66 22.13 -5.42
N ARG A 78 -9.05 23.00 -6.23
CA ARG A 78 -9.19 22.93 -7.68
C ARG A 78 -8.33 21.79 -8.22
N GLY A 79 -8.88 21.01 -9.16
CA GLY A 79 -8.17 19.96 -9.87
C GLY A 79 -8.63 18.55 -9.52
N THR A 80 -8.08 17.60 -10.25
CA THR A 80 -8.34 16.16 -10.12
C THR A 80 -7.12 15.44 -9.52
N ARG A 81 -7.33 14.19 -9.10
CA ARG A 81 -6.28 13.24 -8.81
C ARG A 81 -6.57 11.94 -9.55
N THR A 82 -5.56 11.33 -10.08
CA THR A 82 -5.69 10.04 -10.77
C THR A 82 -5.69 8.91 -9.76
N LEU A 83 -6.76 8.12 -9.77
CA LEU A 83 -6.86 6.89 -9.00
C LEU A 83 -6.58 5.71 -9.94
N GLY A 84 -5.66 4.85 -9.57
CA GLY A 84 -5.42 3.61 -10.30
C GLY A 84 -6.31 2.49 -9.77
N VAL A 85 -7.16 1.92 -10.61
CA VAL A 85 -8.09 0.84 -10.26
C VAL A 85 -7.61 -0.46 -10.90
N PRO A 86 -6.94 -1.36 -10.13
CA PRO A 86 -6.59 -2.69 -10.61
C PRO A 86 -7.84 -3.55 -10.79
N THR A 87 -7.75 -4.61 -11.62
CA THR A 87 -8.80 -5.62 -11.72
C THR A 87 -9.06 -6.31 -10.39
N VAL A 88 -10.23 -6.94 -10.22
CA VAL A 88 -10.55 -7.68 -8.98
C VAL A 88 -9.51 -8.78 -8.72
N ALA A 89 -9.15 -9.54 -9.76
CA ALA A 89 -8.13 -10.59 -9.68
C ALA A 89 -6.78 -10.03 -9.23
N ASP A 90 -6.37 -8.88 -9.77
CA ASP A 90 -5.10 -8.25 -9.42
C ASP A 90 -5.11 -7.68 -8.00
N ARG A 91 -6.23 -7.10 -7.55
CA ARG A 91 -6.39 -6.69 -6.15
C ARG A 91 -6.23 -7.87 -5.18
N VAL A 92 -6.75 -9.06 -5.53
CA VAL A 92 -6.54 -10.27 -4.72
C VAL A 92 -5.05 -10.64 -4.70
N ALA A 93 -4.40 -10.71 -5.86
CA ALA A 93 -2.97 -11.03 -5.96
C ALA A 93 -2.09 -10.03 -5.18
N GLN A 94 -2.37 -8.74 -5.29
CA GLN A 94 -1.68 -7.68 -4.54
C GLN A 94 -1.90 -7.81 -3.03
N THR A 95 -3.13 -8.17 -2.61
CA THR A 95 -3.46 -8.34 -1.20
C THR A 95 -2.72 -9.54 -0.60
N VAL A 96 -2.51 -10.63 -1.36
CA VAL A 96 -1.65 -11.77 -0.94
C VAL A 96 -0.23 -11.27 -0.60
N ALA A 97 0.37 -10.46 -1.45
CA ALA A 97 1.69 -9.89 -1.19
C ALA A 97 1.67 -8.89 -0.02
N ALA A 98 0.65 -8.03 0.05
CA ALA A 98 0.50 -7.06 1.13
C ALA A 98 0.36 -7.74 2.50
N LEU A 99 -0.42 -8.81 2.62
CA LEU A 99 -0.55 -9.59 3.85
C LEU A 99 0.78 -10.21 4.28
N THR A 100 1.53 -10.76 3.32
CA THR A 100 2.86 -11.36 3.58
C THR A 100 3.85 -10.31 4.07
N LEU A 101 3.90 -9.13 3.43
CA LEU A 101 4.75 -8.02 3.86
C LEU A 101 4.35 -7.50 5.23
N ARG A 102 3.06 -7.24 5.48
CA ARG A 102 2.56 -6.71 6.76
C ARG A 102 2.94 -7.61 7.92
N ALA A 103 2.84 -8.92 7.77
CA ALA A 103 3.20 -9.87 8.83
C ALA A 103 4.66 -9.72 9.29
N ARG A 104 5.54 -9.19 8.43
CA ARG A 104 6.95 -8.99 8.74
C ARG A 104 7.31 -7.56 9.11
N THR A 105 6.64 -6.59 8.50
CA THR A 105 7.03 -5.18 8.60
C THR A 105 6.29 -4.42 9.69
N GLU A 106 5.16 -4.94 10.19
CA GLU A 106 4.37 -4.24 11.20
C GLU A 106 5.17 -3.93 12.49
N SER A 107 6.07 -4.81 12.88
CA SER A 107 6.88 -4.67 14.10
C SER A 107 8.04 -3.67 13.96
N ILE A 108 8.48 -3.34 12.74
CA ILE A 108 9.59 -2.42 12.52
C ILE A 108 9.13 -0.97 12.37
N PHE A 109 7.86 -0.74 12.02
CA PHE A 109 7.36 0.61 11.81
C PHE A 109 7.33 1.43 13.10
N HIS A 110 7.64 2.71 12.98
CA HIS A 110 7.62 3.62 14.11
C HIS A 110 6.26 3.62 14.83
N GLY A 111 6.29 3.76 16.17
CA GLY A 111 5.08 3.76 16.98
C GLY A 111 4.06 4.85 16.62
N ASP A 112 4.53 5.95 16.05
CA ASP A 112 3.71 7.09 15.63
C ASP A 112 3.37 7.11 14.13
N SER A 113 3.70 6.07 13.41
CA SER A 113 3.20 5.86 12.05
C SER A 113 1.79 5.26 12.13
N TYR A 114 0.78 5.95 11.63
CA TYR A 114 -0.64 5.56 11.76
C TYR A 114 -1.27 5.15 10.43
N GLY A 115 -0.77 5.66 9.32
CA GLY A 115 -1.39 5.48 8.00
C GLY A 115 -1.41 4.02 7.55
N TYR A 116 -2.58 3.53 7.10
CA TYR A 116 -2.77 2.19 6.51
C TYR A 116 -2.31 0.99 7.34
N ARG A 117 -2.15 1.17 8.64
CA ARG A 117 -1.71 0.10 9.54
C ARG A 117 -2.89 -0.54 10.26
N PRO A 118 -2.84 -1.87 10.51
CA PRO A 118 -3.89 -2.55 11.26
C PRO A 118 -3.98 -2.00 12.69
N ARG A 119 -5.20 -1.86 13.20
CA ARG A 119 -5.46 -1.37 14.56
C ARG A 119 -4.92 0.03 14.86
N ARG A 120 -4.70 0.84 13.84
CA ARG A 120 -4.33 2.26 13.91
C ARG A 120 -5.39 3.09 13.20
N SER A 121 -5.78 4.21 13.78
CA SER A 121 -6.80 5.09 13.21
C SER A 121 -6.30 6.53 13.08
N ALA A 122 -6.97 7.30 12.25
CA ALA A 122 -6.72 8.73 12.15
C ALA A 122 -7.04 9.46 13.48
N LEU A 123 -8.01 8.96 14.24
CA LEU A 123 -8.35 9.54 15.55
C LEU A 123 -7.23 9.34 16.57
N ASP A 124 -6.56 8.18 16.56
CA ASP A 124 -5.39 7.93 17.43
C ASP A 124 -4.23 8.86 17.05
N ALA A 125 -4.01 9.08 15.75
CA ALA A 125 -3.00 10.02 15.26
C ALA A 125 -3.31 11.45 15.74
N VAL A 126 -4.55 11.91 15.58
CA VAL A 126 -4.99 13.25 16.02
C VAL A 126 -4.87 13.41 17.54
N ALA A 127 -5.27 12.41 18.32
CA ALA A 127 -5.17 12.44 19.77
C ALA A 127 -3.70 12.57 20.24
N THR A 128 -2.80 11.78 19.62
CA THR A 128 -1.36 11.84 19.93
C THR A 128 -0.75 13.17 19.49
N CYS A 129 -1.07 13.63 18.28
CA CYS A 129 -0.63 14.93 17.77
C CYS A 129 -1.07 16.06 18.70
N ARG A 130 -2.35 16.10 19.06
CA ARG A 130 -2.91 17.12 19.98
C ARG A 130 -2.13 17.15 21.30
N LYS A 131 -1.97 16.00 21.96
CA LYS A 131 -1.24 15.91 23.23
C LYS A 131 0.16 16.48 23.15
N ARG A 132 0.89 16.20 22.06
CA ARG A 132 2.26 16.65 21.87
C ARG A 132 2.36 18.13 21.49
N CYS A 133 1.49 18.61 20.60
CA CYS A 133 1.46 20.02 20.22
C CYS A 133 1.20 20.94 21.42
N PHE A 134 0.37 20.51 22.37
CA PHE A 134 0.15 21.29 23.59
C PHE A 134 1.38 21.34 24.53
N ALA A 135 2.28 20.38 24.41
CA ALA A 135 3.49 20.31 25.22
C ALA A 135 4.70 21.03 24.60
N GLN A 136 4.57 21.51 23.35
CA GLN A 136 5.69 22.09 22.59
C GLN A 136 5.40 23.52 22.16
N ALA A 137 6.44 24.38 22.22
CA ALA A 137 6.35 25.76 21.73
C ALA A 137 6.36 25.87 20.21
N TRP A 138 6.94 24.89 19.52
CA TRP A 138 7.06 24.87 18.06
C TRP A 138 6.60 23.54 17.49
N VAL A 139 5.89 23.60 16.37
CA VAL A 139 5.42 22.44 15.61
C VAL A 139 5.78 22.65 14.16
N ILE A 140 6.38 21.63 13.55
CA ILE A 140 6.68 21.61 12.12
C ILE A 140 5.66 20.67 11.47
N ASP A 141 4.89 21.19 10.52
CA ASP A 141 3.99 20.42 9.66
C ASP A 141 4.66 20.20 8.30
N VAL A 142 4.82 18.93 7.92
CA VAL A 142 5.49 18.55 6.68
C VAL A 142 4.55 17.67 5.85
N ASP A 143 4.33 18.05 4.60
CA ASP A 143 3.61 17.26 3.61
C ASP A 143 4.52 16.90 2.44
N VAL A 144 4.45 15.64 1.99
CA VAL A 144 5.22 15.18 0.83
C VAL A 144 4.37 15.32 -0.43
N ALA A 145 4.74 16.27 -1.27
CA ALA A 145 4.04 16.52 -2.52
C ALA A 145 4.06 15.30 -3.45
N ALA A 146 2.89 14.93 -3.99
CA ALA A 146 2.71 13.83 -4.94
C ALA A 146 3.42 12.51 -4.51
N PHE A 147 3.38 12.18 -3.23
CA PHE A 147 4.14 11.07 -2.66
C PHE A 147 3.99 9.77 -3.45
N PHE A 148 2.76 9.31 -3.69
CA PHE A 148 2.51 8.08 -4.42
C PHE A 148 2.98 8.10 -5.88
N ASP A 149 3.06 9.27 -6.49
CA ASP A 149 3.46 9.43 -7.88
C ASP A 149 4.98 9.61 -8.05
N SER A 150 5.71 9.88 -6.94
CA SER A 150 7.12 10.27 -6.97
C SER A 150 8.09 9.25 -6.37
N VAL A 151 7.60 8.24 -5.64
CA VAL A 151 8.45 7.26 -4.93
C VAL A 151 9.36 6.51 -5.90
N PRO A 152 10.70 6.52 -5.72
CA PRO A 152 11.65 5.81 -6.58
C PRO A 152 11.51 4.29 -6.44
N TRP A 153 11.40 3.58 -7.57
CA TRP A 153 11.18 2.13 -7.56
C TRP A 153 12.36 1.33 -7.02
N ASP A 154 13.57 1.76 -7.29
CA ASP A 154 14.78 1.12 -6.78
C ASP A 154 14.83 1.10 -5.25
N LEU A 155 14.46 2.21 -4.60
CA LEU A 155 14.41 2.30 -3.14
C LEU A 155 13.26 1.46 -2.57
N VAL A 156 12.08 1.44 -3.21
CA VAL A 156 10.99 0.54 -2.81
C VAL A 156 11.41 -0.91 -2.91
N VAL A 157 12.05 -1.30 -4.02
CA VAL A 157 12.53 -2.67 -4.24
C VAL A 157 13.58 -3.07 -3.22
N GLN A 158 14.52 -2.17 -2.88
CA GLN A 158 15.52 -2.40 -1.82
C GLN A 158 14.85 -2.57 -0.45
N ALA A 159 13.89 -1.71 -0.11
CA ALA A 159 13.16 -1.80 1.15
C ALA A 159 12.37 -3.12 1.26
N VAL A 160 11.72 -3.57 0.19
CA VAL A 160 11.04 -4.88 0.15
C VAL A 160 12.05 -6.02 0.30
N ALA A 161 13.16 -5.99 -0.45
CA ALA A 161 14.18 -7.03 -0.41
C ALA A 161 14.79 -7.21 1.00
N ALA A 162 14.95 -6.13 1.75
CA ALA A 162 15.46 -6.15 3.13
C ALA A 162 14.48 -6.79 4.14
N ASN A 163 13.20 -6.95 3.77
CA ASN A 163 12.14 -7.39 4.68
C ASN A 163 11.45 -8.70 4.28
N ILE A 164 12.01 -9.45 3.34
CA ILE A 164 11.50 -10.75 2.93
C ILE A 164 12.53 -11.85 3.15
N THR A 165 12.07 -13.08 3.30
CA THR A 165 12.95 -14.28 3.32
C THR A 165 13.18 -14.82 1.92
N THR A 166 14.11 -15.77 1.79
CA THR A 166 14.37 -16.48 0.53
C THR A 166 13.11 -17.14 -0.02
N GLU A 167 12.26 -17.72 0.85
CA GLU A 167 11.00 -18.35 0.46
C GLU A 167 9.96 -17.33 -0.03
N GLN A 168 10.10 -16.07 0.40
CA GLN A 168 9.20 -14.98 0.03
C GLN A 168 9.68 -14.15 -1.17
N ARG A 169 10.75 -14.59 -1.86
CA ARG A 169 11.29 -13.87 -3.04
C ARG A 169 10.26 -13.60 -4.13
N TRP A 170 9.17 -14.36 -4.18
CA TRP A 170 8.04 -14.11 -5.06
C TRP A 170 7.37 -12.75 -4.82
N VAL A 171 7.38 -12.24 -3.58
CA VAL A 171 6.85 -10.91 -3.25
C VAL A 171 7.61 -9.84 -4.03
N LEU A 172 8.94 -9.92 -4.03
CA LEU A 172 9.80 -8.99 -4.76
C LEU A 172 9.56 -9.04 -6.27
N LEU A 173 9.40 -10.27 -6.82
CA LEU A 173 9.08 -10.47 -8.23
C LEU A 173 7.79 -9.74 -8.62
N TYR A 174 6.73 -9.91 -7.82
CA TYR A 174 5.44 -9.32 -8.15
C TYR A 174 5.38 -7.83 -7.84
N VAL A 175 6.03 -7.35 -6.79
CA VAL A 175 6.16 -5.90 -6.54
C VAL A 175 6.79 -5.21 -7.74
N LYS A 176 7.89 -5.74 -8.30
CA LYS A 176 8.51 -5.18 -9.51
C LYS A 176 7.52 -5.12 -10.69
N ARG A 177 6.76 -6.20 -10.92
CA ARG A 177 5.76 -6.25 -12.00
C ARG A 177 4.63 -5.25 -11.79
N TRP A 178 4.12 -5.08 -10.56
CA TRP A 178 3.07 -4.10 -10.26
C TRP A 178 3.56 -2.65 -10.38
N LEU A 179 4.79 -2.36 -9.98
CA LEU A 179 5.37 -1.04 -10.18
C LEU A 179 5.44 -0.69 -11.68
N GLN A 180 5.79 -1.66 -12.53
CA GLN A 180 5.93 -1.49 -13.98
C GLN A 180 4.59 -1.57 -14.75
N ALA A 181 3.50 -2.01 -14.10
CA ALA A 181 2.20 -2.10 -14.76
C ALA A 181 1.76 -0.71 -15.27
N PRO A 182 1.39 -0.57 -16.57
CA PRO A 182 0.99 0.72 -17.12
C PRO A 182 -0.36 1.18 -16.59
N LEU A 183 -0.59 2.50 -16.62
CA LEU A 183 -1.92 3.07 -16.46
C LEU A 183 -2.60 3.15 -17.82
N VAL A 184 -3.90 2.86 -17.84
CA VAL A 184 -4.73 2.99 -19.04
C VAL A 184 -5.89 3.93 -18.72
N ALA A 185 -5.98 5.03 -19.46
CA ALA A 185 -7.11 5.97 -19.35
C ALA A 185 -8.39 5.37 -19.95
N PRO A 186 -9.58 5.90 -19.63
CA PRO A 186 -10.85 5.40 -20.18
C PRO A 186 -10.95 5.47 -21.71
N ASP A 187 -10.20 6.36 -22.34
CA ASP A 187 -10.08 6.47 -23.80
C ASP A 187 -9.13 5.46 -24.44
N GLY A 188 -8.52 4.59 -23.64
CA GLY A 188 -7.53 3.61 -24.08
C GLY A 188 -6.10 4.10 -24.14
N THR A 189 -5.82 5.36 -23.83
CA THR A 189 -4.45 5.90 -23.79
C THR A 189 -3.62 5.17 -22.72
N VAL A 190 -2.46 4.65 -23.12
CA VAL A 190 -1.54 3.91 -22.24
C VAL A 190 -0.44 4.84 -21.77
N GLN A 191 -0.32 4.99 -20.46
CA GLN A 191 0.75 5.75 -19.82
C GLN A 191 1.73 4.80 -19.12
N GLN A 192 2.98 4.80 -19.57
CA GLN A 192 4.07 4.14 -18.88
C GLN A 192 4.55 5.00 -17.70
N ARG A 193 5.06 4.32 -16.67
CA ARG A 193 5.61 4.98 -15.48
C ARG A 193 7.05 4.53 -15.25
N ASP A 194 7.85 5.38 -14.65
CA ASP A 194 9.24 5.12 -14.26
C ASP A 194 9.44 5.23 -12.73
N ARG A 195 8.42 5.69 -12.03
CA ARG A 195 8.38 5.91 -10.58
C ARG A 195 6.96 5.83 -10.04
N GLY A 196 6.84 5.93 -8.74
CA GLY A 196 5.56 5.97 -8.07
C GLY A 196 4.85 4.62 -8.00
N THR A 197 3.72 4.62 -7.33
CA THR A 197 2.83 3.47 -7.18
C THR A 197 1.38 3.92 -7.29
N PRO A 198 0.48 3.19 -7.99
CA PRO A 198 -0.87 3.68 -8.23
C PRO A 198 -1.64 3.94 -6.93
N GLN A 199 -2.23 5.12 -6.81
CA GLN A 199 -3.21 5.37 -5.74
C GLN A 199 -4.43 4.48 -5.99
N GLY A 200 -4.76 3.59 -5.02
CA GLY A 200 -5.84 2.60 -5.14
C GLY A 200 -5.37 1.16 -5.33
N SER A 201 -4.10 0.93 -5.57
CA SER A 201 -3.48 -0.39 -5.55
C SER A 201 -3.46 -0.96 -4.13
N ALA A 202 -3.79 -2.24 -3.96
CA ALA A 202 -3.87 -2.87 -2.64
C ALA A 202 -2.50 -3.04 -1.94
N VAL A 203 -1.42 -3.11 -2.70
CA VAL A 203 -0.06 -3.23 -2.17
C VAL A 203 0.60 -1.87 -1.89
N SER A 204 0.18 -0.80 -2.57
CA SER A 204 0.79 0.53 -2.47
C SER A 204 0.88 1.08 -1.03
N PRO A 205 -0.12 0.91 -0.16
CA PRO A 205 -0.04 1.41 1.21
C PRO A 205 1.10 0.80 2.03
N VAL A 206 1.33 -0.51 1.93
CA VAL A 206 2.42 -1.16 2.67
C VAL A 206 3.79 -0.80 2.09
N LEU A 207 3.88 -0.64 0.76
CA LEU A 207 5.10 -0.17 0.10
C LEU A 207 5.45 1.27 0.51
N ALA A 208 4.44 2.14 0.58
CA ALA A 208 4.57 3.51 1.04
C ALA A 208 5.09 3.59 2.48
N ASN A 209 4.48 2.84 3.39
CA ASN A 209 4.92 2.78 4.78
C ASN A 209 6.35 2.24 4.90
N LEU A 210 6.69 1.22 4.13
CA LEU A 210 8.02 0.63 4.14
C LEU A 210 9.07 1.60 3.60
N PHE A 211 8.77 2.33 2.53
CA PHE A 211 9.63 3.39 2.01
C PHE A 211 9.84 4.49 3.06
N MET A 212 8.76 5.00 3.67
CA MET A 212 8.85 6.06 4.68
C MET A 212 9.61 5.62 5.92
N HIS A 213 9.48 4.37 6.33
CA HIS A 213 10.25 3.82 7.43
C HIS A 213 11.77 3.99 7.22
N TYR A 214 12.27 3.63 6.02
CA TYR A 214 13.70 3.74 5.71
C TYR A 214 14.14 5.17 5.37
N ALA A 215 13.36 5.88 4.57
CA ALA A 215 13.73 7.20 4.07
C ALA A 215 13.57 8.29 5.14
N PHE A 216 12.68 8.10 6.11
CA PHE A 216 12.28 9.14 7.02
C PHE A 216 12.38 8.74 8.50
N ASP A 217 11.69 7.69 8.95
CA ASP A 217 11.64 7.32 10.36
C ASP A 217 13.03 6.98 10.91
N LEU A 218 13.79 6.14 10.18
CA LEU A 218 15.14 5.76 10.59
C LEU A 218 16.13 6.92 10.46
N TRP A 219 15.99 7.75 9.45
CA TRP A 219 16.81 8.94 9.30
C TRP A 219 16.63 9.88 10.49
N LEU A 220 15.39 10.18 10.86
CA LEU A 220 15.12 11.02 12.01
C LEU A 220 15.62 10.42 13.32
N ALA A 221 15.37 9.13 13.53
CA ALA A 221 15.86 8.45 14.73
C ALA A 221 17.38 8.50 14.85
N ARG A 222 18.09 8.54 13.72
CA ARG A 222 19.55 8.63 13.67
C ARG A 222 20.07 10.05 13.90
N GLU A 223 19.53 11.02 13.17
CA GLU A 223 20.04 12.40 13.17
C GLU A 223 19.61 13.18 14.43
N PHE A 224 18.45 12.84 15.00
CA PHE A 224 17.85 13.58 16.11
C PHE A 224 17.76 12.76 17.41
N ARG A 225 18.74 11.90 17.66
CA ARG A 225 18.83 11.06 18.90
C ARG A 225 18.73 11.84 20.19
N GLN A 226 19.23 13.06 20.21
CA GLN A 226 19.22 13.92 21.42
C GLN A 226 17.81 14.30 21.86
N TRP A 227 16.83 14.24 20.95
CA TRP A 227 15.44 14.58 21.24
C TRP A 227 14.67 13.42 21.87
N SER A 228 15.18 12.20 21.78
CA SER A 228 14.58 11.03 22.43
C SER A 228 15.11 10.79 23.85
N SER A 229 16.32 11.28 24.19
CA SER A 229 16.95 11.06 25.51
C SER A 229 16.46 12.00 26.61
N SER A 230 15.78 13.10 26.26
CA SER A 230 15.23 14.08 27.22
C SER A 230 13.75 13.87 27.57
N GLY A 231 13.18 12.68 27.24
CA GLY A 231 11.80 12.36 27.58
C GLY A 231 10.74 13.12 26.78
N THR A 232 11.13 13.87 25.75
CA THR A 232 10.28 14.66 24.84
C THR A 232 10.99 14.87 23.53
N PRO A 233 10.34 15.18 22.48
CA PRO A 233 9.15 14.68 21.85
C PRO A 233 9.48 13.97 20.54
N THR A 234 9.01 12.80 20.41
CA THR A 234 8.82 12.23 19.09
C THR A 234 7.92 13.15 18.29
N MET A 235 8.40 13.65 17.15
CA MET A 235 7.57 14.42 16.24
C MET A 235 6.36 13.57 15.84
N PRO A 236 5.14 14.07 15.96
CA PRO A 236 3.96 13.34 15.53
C PRO A 236 3.90 13.28 14.01
N TRP A 237 4.08 12.09 13.47
CA TRP A 237 3.87 11.83 12.05
C TRP A 237 2.40 11.61 11.81
N CYS A 238 1.74 12.55 11.21
CA CYS A 238 0.53 12.27 10.46
C CYS A 238 0.95 11.94 9.04
N THR A 239 1.17 10.66 8.71
CA THR A 239 1.19 10.27 7.31
C THR A 239 -0.16 10.64 6.74
N ALA A 240 -0.17 11.61 5.82
CA ALA A 240 -1.37 12.09 5.18
C ALA A 240 -2.14 10.90 4.61
N SER A 241 -3.38 10.72 5.07
CA SER A 241 -4.31 9.82 4.41
C SER A 241 -4.49 10.33 2.97
N PRO A 242 -4.39 9.49 1.92
CA PRO A 242 -4.65 9.91 0.55
C PRO A 242 -6.08 10.41 0.33
N SER A 243 -6.94 10.30 1.31
CA SER A 243 -8.32 10.79 1.27
C SER A 243 -8.46 12.32 1.36
N GLY A 244 -7.36 13.07 1.46
CA GLY A 244 -7.38 14.55 1.38
C GLY A 244 -8.22 15.24 2.46
N ARG A 245 -8.55 14.59 3.54
CA ARG A 245 -9.14 15.24 4.70
C ARG A 245 -8.06 15.79 5.60
N HIS A 246 -7.52 16.93 5.23
CA HIS A 246 -6.88 17.81 6.21
C HIS A 246 -7.99 18.44 7.06
N GLU A 247 -8.43 17.77 8.08
CA GLU A 247 -9.06 18.47 9.17
C GLU A 247 -7.97 19.31 9.81
N LYS A 248 -8.07 20.64 9.62
CA LYS A 248 -7.20 21.59 10.30
C LYS A 248 -7.40 21.41 11.80
N CYS A 249 -6.50 20.70 12.45
CA CYS A 249 -6.46 20.53 13.90
C CYS A 249 -6.00 21.81 14.63
N TRP A 250 -6.44 23.00 14.18
CA TRP A 250 -6.17 24.24 14.90
C TRP A 250 -7.45 24.85 15.41
N PRO A 251 -7.66 24.95 16.73
CA PRO A 251 -8.50 26.02 17.22
C PRO A 251 -7.73 27.33 16.98
N ARG A 252 -8.29 28.23 16.17
CA ARG A 252 -7.85 29.62 16.23
C ARG A 252 -8.11 30.11 17.65
N SER A 253 -7.08 30.15 18.46
CA SER A 253 -7.12 30.90 19.71
C SER A 253 -6.39 32.20 19.48
N ARG A 254 -7.16 33.27 19.52
CA ARG A 254 -6.92 34.65 19.91
C ARG A 254 -5.49 35.19 19.73
#